data_2a2236a4160525f13f8dc1aa5ff7edc5
#
_entry.id   2a2236a4160525f13f8dc1aa5ff7edc5
#
_cell.length_a   1.000
_cell.length_b   1.000
_cell.length_c   1.000
_cell.angle_alpha   90.00
_cell.angle_beta   90.00
_cell.angle_gamma   90.00
#
_symmetry.space_group_name_H-M   'P 1'
#
loop_
_entity.id
_entity.type
_entity.pdbx_description
1 polymer ?
#
loop_
_entity_poly.entity_id
_entity_poly.type
_entity_poly.pdbx_seq_one_letter_code
_entity_poly.pdbx_strand_id
1 'polypeptide(L)'
;MVVEAERTEKLGILPAQRLFEVATSALFSLEAFAGELDLEGATGLLLNDGSMATSPSATAFLLSQVPDWRSRYPKSVVYLEGLIARSDAGPPPIAPSDVFERAWPLYYLHHGKLLAVRDELVRANCEYLLERWRPEGIGWSSNGLPESDDTAMTLLAFGRAGYEIDGSCLLAYERERHFAVLEHERDPSVSVNLHVLEALDAIPARDRPRVRDKILGYVLGARHHGTFWTDKWHISAYYPTSRALMILPSHVPEELDATVNWLLATQHSSGAWGQYAPTAEETALTLLALLKYHREVISLPHEPLHRAAHYLVVEGWLFQDHYPELWISKALYSPAVVVRSTILGALGLYSDTFDESGSAWI
;
A
#
# COMPACT_ATOMS: atom_id res chain seq x y z
N MET A 1 -12.24 -23.47 -19.87
CA MET A 1 -13.66 -23.65 -19.54
C MET A 1 -14.05 -22.99 -18.20
N VAL A 2 -13.43 -23.31 -17.06
CA VAL A 2 -13.78 -22.65 -15.77
C VAL A 2 -13.50 -21.16 -15.82
N VAL A 3 -12.31 -20.76 -16.25
CA VAL A 3 -11.89 -19.36 -16.38
C VAL A 3 -12.79 -18.55 -17.32
N GLU A 4 -13.27 -19.16 -18.41
CA GLU A 4 -14.16 -18.49 -19.38
C GLU A 4 -15.58 -18.29 -18.80
N ALA A 5 -16.08 -19.26 -18.03
CA ALA A 5 -17.36 -19.13 -17.35
C ALA A 5 -17.33 -18.04 -16.27
N GLU A 6 -16.27 -18.00 -15.47
CA GLU A 6 -16.08 -16.94 -14.44
C GLU A 6 -15.89 -15.56 -15.08
N ARG A 7 -15.18 -15.49 -16.21
CA ARG A 7 -15.05 -14.25 -16.99
C ARG A 7 -16.42 -13.76 -17.46
N THR A 8 -17.20 -14.63 -18.09
CA THR A 8 -18.54 -14.30 -18.60
C THR A 8 -19.48 -13.85 -17.47
N GLU A 9 -19.43 -14.50 -16.29
CA GLU A 9 -20.19 -14.11 -15.13
C GLU A 9 -19.79 -12.71 -14.65
N LYS A 10 -18.50 -12.43 -14.50
CA LYS A 10 -17.98 -11.13 -14.08
C LYS A 10 -18.31 -10.01 -15.06
N LEU A 11 -18.19 -10.26 -16.36
CA LEU A 11 -18.58 -9.31 -17.40
C LEU A 11 -20.08 -9.02 -17.40
N GLY A 12 -20.92 -10.01 -17.09
CA GLY A 12 -22.37 -9.85 -16.96
C GLY A 12 -22.82 -8.92 -15.82
N ILE A 13 -21.94 -8.68 -14.83
CA ILE A 13 -22.21 -7.76 -13.71
C ILE A 13 -21.98 -6.30 -14.12
N LEU A 14 -21.11 -6.05 -15.11
CA LEU A 14 -20.75 -4.72 -15.60
C LEU A 14 -21.52 -4.46 -16.90
N PRO A 15 -22.50 -3.53 -16.91
CA PRO A 15 -23.13 -3.12 -18.16
C PRO A 15 -22.05 -2.49 -19.06
N ALA A 16 -21.69 -3.19 -20.13
CA ALA A 16 -20.65 -2.76 -21.07
C ALA A 16 -20.80 -1.30 -21.55
N GLN A 17 -22.06 -0.85 -21.66
CA GLN A 17 -22.42 0.52 -22.04
C GLN A 17 -21.99 1.59 -21.02
N ARG A 18 -21.87 1.25 -19.73
CA ARG A 18 -21.46 2.20 -18.66
C ARG A 18 -19.95 2.29 -18.45
N LEU A 19 -19.19 1.32 -18.96
CA LEU A 19 -17.73 1.29 -18.80
C LEU A 19 -17.03 2.52 -19.41
N PHE A 20 -17.65 3.16 -20.43
CA PHE A 20 -17.08 4.29 -21.15
C PHE A 20 -17.76 5.63 -20.83
N GLU A 21 -18.77 5.65 -19.96
CA GLU A 21 -19.42 6.90 -19.56
C GLU A 21 -18.65 7.63 -18.46
N VAL A 22 -17.98 6.87 -17.58
CA VAL A 22 -17.20 7.42 -16.46
C VAL A 22 -15.96 6.56 -16.20
N ALA A 23 -14.90 7.18 -15.69
CA ALA A 23 -13.71 6.45 -15.24
C ALA A 23 -14.09 5.51 -14.08
N THR A 24 -13.83 4.21 -14.26
CA THR A 24 -14.06 3.19 -13.23
C THR A 24 -12.79 2.34 -13.03
N SER A 25 -12.69 1.65 -11.90
CA SER A 25 -11.59 0.70 -11.63
C SER A 25 -11.53 -0.45 -12.66
N ALA A 26 -12.62 -0.74 -13.36
CA ALA A 26 -12.67 -1.73 -14.44
C ALA A 26 -11.75 -1.37 -15.62
N LEU A 27 -11.55 -0.07 -15.88
CA LEU A 27 -10.65 0.40 -16.93
C LEU A 27 -9.18 0.04 -16.68
N PHE A 28 -8.81 -0.16 -15.42
CA PHE A 28 -7.48 -0.65 -15.08
C PHE A 28 -7.18 -2.01 -15.70
N SER A 29 -8.21 -2.85 -15.93
CA SER A 29 -8.11 -4.17 -16.55
C SER A 29 -8.88 -4.24 -17.89
N LEU A 30 -8.81 -3.18 -18.70
CA LEU A 30 -9.55 -3.04 -19.96
C LEU A 30 -9.32 -4.23 -20.91
N GLU A 31 -8.15 -4.85 -20.91
CA GLU A 31 -7.81 -6.02 -21.70
C GLU A 31 -8.68 -7.26 -21.39
N ALA A 32 -9.30 -7.31 -20.21
CA ALA A 32 -10.25 -8.38 -19.85
C ALA A 32 -11.53 -8.35 -20.69
N PHE A 33 -11.84 -7.21 -21.31
CA PHE A 33 -13.03 -6.99 -22.15
C PHE A 33 -12.76 -7.17 -23.66
N ALA A 34 -11.62 -7.75 -24.02
CA ALA A 34 -11.25 -7.98 -25.43
C ALA A 34 -12.36 -8.71 -26.19
N GLY A 35 -12.74 -8.13 -27.35
CA GLY A 35 -13.75 -8.70 -28.26
C GLY A 35 -15.22 -8.42 -27.89
N GLU A 36 -15.49 -7.73 -26.79
CA GLU A 36 -16.87 -7.47 -26.32
C GLU A 36 -17.28 -5.99 -26.39
N LEU A 37 -16.31 -5.10 -26.62
CA LEU A 37 -16.55 -3.66 -26.56
C LEU A 37 -16.00 -2.95 -27.81
N ASP A 38 -16.70 -1.87 -28.21
CA ASP A 38 -16.13 -0.87 -29.09
C ASP A 38 -15.13 -0.02 -28.30
N LEU A 39 -13.84 -0.38 -28.42
CA LEU A 39 -12.77 0.24 -27.63
C LEU A 39 -12.35 1.62 -28.15
N GLU A 40 -12.79 2.04 -29.33
CA GLU A 40 -12.49 3.40 -29.81
C GLU A 40 -13.14 4.47 -28.92
N GLY A 41 -14.33 4.20 -28.40
CA GLY A 41 -14.99 5.05 -27.39
C GLY A 41 -14.21 5.21 -26.09
N ALA A 42 -13.46 4.17 -25.68
CA ALA A 42 -12.63 4.22 -24.47
C ALA A 42 -11.47 5.22 -24.54
N THR A 43 -11.06 5.63 -25.74
CA THR A 43 -9.96 6.60 -25.92
C THR A 43 -10.25 7.98 -25.28
N GLY A 44 -11.54 8.32 -25.13
CA GLY A 44 -11.98 9.54 -24.42
C GLY A 44 -11.71 9.52 -22.92
N LEU A 45 -11.39 8.35 -22.34
CA LEU A 45 -11.09 8.15 -20.91
C LEU A 45 -9.59 8.05 -20.62
N LEU A 46 -8.73 8.25 -21.61
CA LEU A 46 -7.29 8.38 -21.38
C LEU A 46 -7.01 9.54 -20.44
N LEU A 47 -6.17 9.28 -19.45
CA LEU A 47 -5.74 10.28 -18.48
C LEU A 47 -4.83 11.33 -19.10
N ASN A 48 -4.55 12.40 -18.36
CA ASN A 48 -3.74 13.53 -18.87
C ASN A 48 -2.31 13.15 -19.26
N ASP A 49 -1.76 12.08 -18.66
CA ASP A 49 -0.46 11.50 -18.98
C ASP A 49 -0.51 10.54 -20.18
N GLY A 50 -1.70 10.27 -20.71
CA GLY A 50 -1.95 9.34 -21.82
C GLY A 50 -2.16 7.90 -21.39
N SER A 51 -2.18 7.58 -20.10
CA SER A 51 -2.46 6.23 -19.61
C SER A 51 -3.96 5.92 -19.56
N MET A 52 -4.30 4.64 -19.69
CA MET A 52 -5.61 4.12 -19.35
C MET A 52 -5.60 3.66 -17.89
N ALA A 53 -6.23 4.45 -17.01
CA ALA A 53 -6.36 4.17 -15.58
C ALA A 53 -5.02 3.79 -14.89
N THR A 54 -3.92 4.45 -15.25
CA THR A 54 -2.56 4.18 -14.75
C THR A 54 -2.03 2.77 -15.02
N SER A 55 -2.63 2.07 -15.98
CA SER A 55 -2.26 0.70 -16.36
C SER A 55 -1.52 0.67 -17.69
N PRO A 56 -0.22 0.30 -17.71
CA PRO A 56 0.53 0.13 -18.94
C PRO A 56 -0.07 -0.92 -19.89
N SER A 57 -0.53 -2.05 -19.33
CA SER A 57 -1.13 -3.13 -20.15
C SER A 57 -2.48 -2.72 -20.75
N ALA A 58 -3.36 -2.07 -19.99
CA ALA A 58 -4.62 -1.55 -20.50
C ALA A 58 -4.41 -0.47 -21.56
N THR A 59 -3.40 0.41 -21.37
CA THR A 59 -3.03 1.42 -22.34
C THR A 59 -2.52 0.79 -23.63
N ALA A 60 -1.58 -0.15 -23.55
CA ALA A 60 -1.04 -0.85 -24.70
C ALA A 60 -2.13 -1.66 -25.44
N PHE A 61 -3.01 -2.32 -24.70
CA PHE A 61 -4.14 -3.05 -25.26
C PHE A 61 -5.06 -2.11 -26.03
N LEU A 62 -5.51 -1.00 -25.44
CA LEU A 62 -6.36 -0.02 -26.09
C LEU A 62 -5.73 0.48 -27.40
N LEU A 63 -4.47 0.89 -27.34
CA LEU A 63 -3.76 1.40 -28.52
C LEU A 63 -3.64 0.35 -29.63
N SER A 64 -3.46 -0.93 -29.28
CA SER A 64 -3.38 -2.01 -30.26
C SER A 64 -4.68 -2.20 -31.06
N GLN A 65 -5.80 -1.71 -30.56
CA GLN A 65 -7.12 -1.81 -31.20
C GLN A 65 -7.46 -0.58 -32.07
N VAL A 66 -6.66 0.48 -32.02
CA VAL A 66 -6.93 1.74 -32.70
C VAL A 66 -5.97 1.95 -33.86
N PRO A 67 -6.48 2.19 -35.10
CA PRO A 67 -5.63 2.52 -36.24
C PRO A 67 -4.85 3.81 -36.01
N ASP A 68 -3.63 3.87 -36.55
CA ASP A 68 -2.76 5.06 -36.51
C ASP A 68 -2.53 5.66 -35.12
N TRP A 69 -2.59 4.80 -34.08
CA TRP A 69 -2.50 5.20 -32.66
C TRP A 69 -1.26 6.04 -32.33
N ARG A 70 -0.11 5.78 -32.96
CA ARG A 70 1.12 6.54 -32.71
C ARG A 70 0.96 8.03 -33.01
N SER A 71 0.26 8.38 -34.08
CA SER A 71 0.00 9.77 -34.46
C SER A 71 -1.20 10.37 -33.72
N ARG A 72 -2.21 9.57 -33.43
CA ARG A 72 -3.45 10.01 -32.76
C ARG A 72 -3.27 10.23 -31.25
N TYR A 73 -2.44 9.39 -30.58
CA TYR A 73 -2.25 9.40 -29.12
C TYR A 73 -0.78 9.52 -28.70
N PRO A 74 -0.11 10.64 -29.04
CA PRO A 74 1.33 10.80 -28.79
C PRO A 74 1.67 10.78 -27.28
N LYS A 75 0.79 11.21 -26.39
CA LYS A 75 0.99 11.12 -24.95
C LYS A 75 1.06 9.68 -24.45
N SER A 76 0.18 8.81 -24.97
CA SER A 76 0.20 7.39 -24.61
C SER A 76 1.46 6.69 -25.12
N VAL A 77 1.98 7.12 -26.29
CA VAL A 77 3.28 6.65 -26.81
C VAL A 77 4.40 7.01 -25.84
N VAL A 78 4.47 8.30 -25.47
CA VAL A 78 5.49 8.81 -24.52
C VAL A 78 5.40 8.11 -23.18
N TYR A 79 4.17 7.88 -22.68
CA TYR A 79 3.93 7.15 -21.46
C TYR A 79 4.51 5.72 -21.51
N LEU A 80 4.13 4.93 -22.53
CA LEU A 80 4.59 3.53 -22.65
C LEU A 80 6.10 3.43 -22.93
N GLU A 81 6.62 4.23 -23.86
CA GLU A 81 8.05 4.23 -24.22
C GLU A 81 8.91 4.69 -23.03
N GLY A 82 8.43 5.66 -22.26
CA GLY A 82 9.10 6.11 -21.04
C GLY A 82 9.18 5.05 -19.95
N LEU A 83 8.16 4.18 -19.81
CA LEU A 83 8.19 3.07 -18.85
C LEU A 83 9.13 1.94 -19.31
N ILE A 84 9.11 1.59 -20.59
CA ILE A 84 10.00 0.58 -21.18
C ILE A 84 11.47 1.01 -21.03
N ALA A 85 11.77 2.29 -21.27
CA ALA A 85 13.14 2.80 -21.19
C ALA A 85 13.72 2.83 -19.75
N ARG A 86 12.88 2.76 -18.73
CA ARG A 86 13.28 2.82 -17.30
C ARG A 86 13.49 1.46 -16.65
N SER A 87 13.13 0.38 -17.32
CA SER A 87 13.15 -0.95 -16.72
C SER A 87 13.60 -2.01 -17.72
N ASP A 88 14.68 -2.70 -17.42
CA ASP A 88 15.15 -3.86 -18.20
C ASP A 88 14.20 -5.06 -18.07
N ALA A 89 13.39 -5.11 -17.02
CA ALA A 89 12.42 -6.17 -16.77
C ALA A 89 11.06 -5.95 -17.47
N GLY A 90 10.89 -4.81 -18.16
CA GLY A 90 9.63 -4.42 -18.79
C GLY A 90 8.84 -3.39 -17.94
N PRO A 91 7.69 -2.89 -18.45
CA PRO A 91 6.89 -1.90 -17.76
C PRO A 91 6.28 -2.49 -16.48
N PRO A 92 6.19 -1.72 -15.40
CA PRO A 92 5.54 -2.15 -14.17
C PRO A 92 4.04 -2.40 -14.40
N PRO A 93 3.37 -3.19 -13.53
CA PRO A 93 1.94 -3.46 -13.67
C PRO A 93 1.06 -2.23 -13.43
N ILE A 94 1.61 -1.20 -12.76
CA ILE A 94 0.96 0.05 -12.42
C ILE A 94 1.97 1.20 -12.51
N ALA A 95 1.57 2.32 -13.12
CA ALA A 95 2.36 3.56 -13.20
C ALA A 95 1.48 4.73 -13.70
N PRO A 96 1.63 5.93 -13.12
CA PRO A 96 2.41 6.21 -11.91
C PRO A 96 1.72 5.71 -10.64
N SER A 97 2.50 5.59 -9.54
CA SER A 97 2.05 5.31 -8.17
C SER A 97 2.54 6.42 -7.22
N ASP A 98 2.48 7.63 -7.71
CA ASP A 98 3.14 8.80 -7.13
C ASP A 98 2.58 9.25 -5.78
N VAL A 99 1.33 8.93 -5.46
CA VAL A 99 0.74 9.16 -4.14
C VAL A 99 1.20 8.08 -3.16
N PHE A 100 1.05 6.81 -3.54
CA PHE A 100 1.50 5.66 -2.78
C PHE A 100 3.00 5.76 -2.42
N GLU A 101 3.86 6.07 -3.40
CA GLU A 101 5.31 6.23 -3.20
C GLU A 101 5.72 7.48 -2.42
N ARG A 102 4.76 8.29 -1.93
CA ARG A 102 4.99 9.38 -0.98
C ARG A 102 4.38 9.10 0.38
N ALA A 103 3.14 8.66 0.43
CA ALA A 103 2.43 8.44 1.69
C ALA A 103 3.08 7.32 2.53
N TRP A 104 3.42 6.18 1.92
CA TRP A 104 4.09 5.07 2.63
C TRP A 104 5.50 5.42 3.12
N PRO A 105 6.39 6.02 2.33
CA PRO A 105 7.68 6.48 2.83
C PRO A 105 7.57 7.45 3.99
N LEU A 106 6.69 8.44 3.92
CA LEU A 106 6.45 9.37 5.02
C LEU A 106 6.02 8.62 6.30
N TYR A 107 5.16 7.62 6.15
CA TYR A 107 4.72 6.77 7.25
C TYR A 107 5.89 6.02 7.91
N TYR A 108 6.66 5.27 7.15
CA TYR A 108 7.74 4.43 7.69
C TYR A 108 8.89 5.26 8.27
N LEU A 109 9.30 6.32 7.58
CA LEU A 109 10.36 7.21 8.04
C LEU A 109 9.95 7.97 9.32
N HIS A 110 8.66 8.34 9.46
CA HIS A 110 8.15 8.90 10.69
C HIS A 110 8.26 7.92 11.87
N HIS A 111 7.85 6.67 11.68
CA HIS A 111 7.99 5.64 12.72
C HIS A 111 9.45 5.37 13.06
N GLY A 112 10.36 5.46 12.09
CA GLY A 112 11.81 5.38 12.29
C GLY A 112 12.45 6.58 12.98
N LYS A 113 11.67 7.60 13.37
CA LYS A 113 12.18 8.86 13.98
C LYS A 113 13.15 9.63 13.07
N LEU A 114 13.08 9.41 11.76
CA LEU A 114 13.96 10.02 10.77
C LEU A 114 13.41 11.33 10.18
N LEU A 115 12.17 11.68 10.47
CA LEU A 115 11.52 12.89 9.97
C LEU A 115 11.17 13.85 11.10
N ALA A 116 11.56 15.11 10.95
CA ALA A 116 11.06 16.20 11.77
C ALA A 116 9.80 16.82 11.12
N VAL A 117 8.81 17.22 11.91
CA VAL A 117 7.56 17.83 11.42
C VAL A 117 7.81 19.07 10.53
N ARG A 118 8.92 19.80 10.78
CA ARG A 118 9.30 21.00 10.04
C ARG A 118 10.34 20.73 8.92
N ASP A 119 10.59 19.47 8.61
CA ASP A 119 11.49 19.09 7.52
C ASP A 119 10.92 19.60 6.18
N GLU A 120 11.76 20.23 5.38
CA GLU A 120 11.37 20.75 4.07
C GLU A 120 10.89 19.64 3.13
N LEU A 121 11.51 18.46 3.21
CA LEU A 121 11.10 17.28 2.42
C LEU A 121 9.72 16.78 2.83
N VAL A 122 9.43 16.73 4.14
CA VAL A 122 8.09 16.37 4.65
C VAL A 122 7.06 17.33 4.12
N ARG A 123 7.33 18.64 4.26
CA ARG A 123 6.44 19.70 3.79
C ARG A 123 6.20 19.61 2.28
N ALA A 124 7.25 19.49 1.47
CA ALA A 124 7.12 19.41 0.01
C ALA A 124 6.30 18.22 -0.44
N ASN A 125 6.45 17.04 0.22
CA ASN A 125 5.65 15.87 -0.09
C ASN A 125 4.19 16.03 0.38
N CYS A 126 3.94 16.62 1.54
CA CYS A 126 2.58 16.93 2.00
C CYS A 126 1.89 17.97 1.10
N GLU A 127 2.58 19.02 0.67
CA GLU A 127 2.05 19.99 -0.29
C GLU A 127 1.69 19.33 -1.62
N TYR A 128 2.56 18.44 -2.12
CA TYR A 128 2.27 17.64 -3.32
C TYR A 128 0.99 16.82 -3.19
N LEU A 129 0.80 16.13 -2.07
CA LEU A 129 -0.39 15.33 -1.78
C LEU A 129 -1.63 16.22 -1.60
N LEU A 130 -1.48 17.38 -0.95
CA LEU A 130 -2.57 18.31 -0.71
C LEU A 130 -3.12 18.94 -2.02
N GLU A 131 -2.24 19.27 -2.97
CA GLU A 131 -2.64 19.74 -4.30
C GLU A 131 -3.51 18.73 -5.07
N ARG A 132 -3.41 17.45 -4.72
CA ARG A 132 -4.13 16.33 -5.36
C ARG A 132 -5.29 15.78 -4.52
N TRP A 133 -5.41 16.29 -3.31
CA TRP A 133 -6.52 15.94 -2.44
C TRP A 133 -7.85 16.41 -3.03
N ARG A 134 -8.86 15.54 -2.99
CA ARG A 134 -10.22 15.80 -3.47
C ARG A 134 -11.22 15.63 -2.32
N PRO A 135 -12.45 16.15 -2.44
CA PRO A 135 -13.49 15.91 -1.45
C PRO A 135 -13.79 14.43 -1.17
N GLU A 136 -13.57 13.57 -2.18
CA GLU A 136 -13.75 12.11 -2.11
C GLU A 136 -12.51 11.38 -1.56
N GLY A 137 -11.42 12.08 -1.29
CA GLY A 137 -10.13 11.53 -0.92
C GLY A 137 -9.12 11.53 -2.06
N ILE A 138 -8.19 10.60 -2.03
CA ILE A 138 -7.10 10.45 -3.01
C ILE A 138 -6.91 8.98 -3.35
N GLY A 139 -6.38 8.65 -4.53
CA GLY A 139 -6.01 7.29 -4.92
C GLY A 139 -4.49 7.10 -4.97
N TRP A 140 -4.03 5.92 -5.34
CA TRP A 140 -2.60 5.54 -5.42
C TRP A 140 -1.76 6.43 -6.34
N SER A 141 -2.41 7.17 -7.22
CA SER A 141 -1.80 8.07 -8.19
C SER A 141 -2.57 9.38 -8.27
N SER A 142 -1.86 10.46 -8.63
CA SER A 142 -2.46 11.77 -8.92
C SER A 142 -3.58 11.72 -9.97
N ASN A 143 -3.56 10.72 -10.84
CA ASN A 143 -4.59 10.46 -11.85
C ASN A 143 -5.52 9.28 -11.46
N GLY A 144 -5.29 8.62 -10.33
CA GLY A 144 -6.09 7.50 -9.84
C GLY A 144 -7.48 7.91 -9.35
N LEU A 145 -8.38 6.93 -9.28
CA LEU A 145 -9.65 7.11 -8.57
C LEU A 145 -9.37 7.21 -7.06
N PRO A 146 -10.08 8.08 -6.33
CA PRO A 146 -10.02 8.07 -4.88
C PRO A 146 -10.41 6.69 -4.33
N GLU A 147 -9.68 6.23 -3.32
CA GLU A 147 -9.95 4.98 -2.63
C GLU A 147 -9.51 5.07 -1.16
N SER A 148 -9.94 4.14 -0.32
CA SER A 148 -9.81 4.29 1.13
C SER A 148 -8.40 4.08 1.66
N ASP A 149 -7.56 3.29 0.99
CA ASP A 149 -6.21 2.94 1.44
C ASP A 149 -5.26 4.12 1.36
N ASP A 150 -5.05 4.65 0.15
CA ASP A 150 -4.22 5.82 -0.07
C ASP A 150 -4.79 7.08 0.60
N THR A 151 -6.12 7.18 0.70
CA THR A 151 -6.77 8.25 1.47
C THR A 151 -6.40 8.16 2.95
N ALA A 152 -6.48 6.99 3.59
CA ALA A 152 -6.13 6.83 5.00
C ALA A 152 -4.64 7.08 5.24
N MET A 153 -3.75 6.52 4.40
CA MET A 153 -2.31 6.72 4.51
C MET A 153 -1.89 8.18 4.30
N THR A 154 -2.55 8.88 3.38
CA THR A 154 -2.32 10.31 3.15
C THR A 154 -2.78 11.16 4.35
N LEU A 155 -3.93 10.84 4.95
CA LEU A 155 -4.40 11.50 6.18
C LEU A 155 -3.42 11.29 7.35
N LEU A 156 -2.84 10.09 7.47
CA LEU A 156 -1.78 9.82 8.45
C LEU A 156 -0.53 10.67 8.22
N ALA A 157 -0.10 10.81 6.96
CA ALA A 157 1.02 11.67 6.62
C ALA A 157 0.73 13.14 6.96
N PHE A 158 -0.46 13.63 6.63
CA PHE A 158 -0.91 14.98 6.97
C PHE A 158 -0.94 15.21 8.48
N GLY A 159 -1.60 14.35 9.25
CA GLY A 159 -1.70 14.50 10.70
C GLY A 159 -0.34 14.52 11.41
N ARG A 160 0.60 13.67 10.96
CA ARG A 160 1.98 13.64 11.47
C ARG A 160 2.80 14.87 11.11
N ALA A 161 2.50 15.50 9.97
CA ALA A 161 3.11 16.76 9.54
C ALA A 161 2.42 18.00 10.13
N GLY A 162 1.36 17.82 10.94
CA GLY A 162 0.63 18.90 11.58
C GLY A 162 -0.47 19.56 10.74
N TYR A 163 -0.89 18.93 9.63
CA TYR A 163 -2.04 19.36 8.86
C TYR A 163 -3.32 18.75 9.42
N GLU A 164 -4.35 19.56 9.59
CA GLU A 164 -5.69 19.11 10.01
C GLU A 164 -6.59 19.01 8.75
N ILE A 165 -6.81 17.80 8.27
CA ILE A 165 -7.65 17.51 7.11
C ILE A 165 -8.84 16.66 7.54
N ASP A 166 -10.04 17.05 7.10
CA ASP A 166 -11.25 16.26 7.35
C ASP A 166 -11.22 14.95 6.53
N GLY A 167 -11.19 13.84 7.25
CA GLY A 167 -11.20 12.48 6.70
C GLY A 167 -12.59 11.86 6.60
N SER A 168 -13.66 12.64 6.69
CA SER A 168 -15.05 12.15 6.60
C SER A 168 -15.34 11.40 5.29
N CYS A 169 -14.60 11.67 4.23
CA CYS A 169 -14.66 10.95 2.96
C CYS A 169 -14.43 9.44 3.12
N LEU A 170 -13.66 8.99 4.10
CA LEU A 170 -13.47 7.57 4.40
C LEU A 170 -14.79 6.86 4.70
N LEU A 171 -15.79 7.55 5.27
CA LEU A 171 -17.09 6.96 5.60
C LEU A 171 -17.88 6.49 4.36
N ALA A 172 -17.57 6.99 3.17
CA ALA A 172 -18.17 6.52 1.92
C ALA A 172 -17.79 5.05 1.59
N TYR A 173 -16.64 4.60 2.08
CA TYR A 173 -16.14 3.24 1.88
C TYR A 173 -16.62 2.26 2.95
N GLU A 174 -17.42 2.72 3.93
CA GLU A 174 -17.95 1.89 5.00
C GLU A 174 -18.94 0.86 4.47
N ARG A 175 -18.78 -0.40 4.86
CA ARG A 175 -19.70 -1.51 4.59
C ARG A 175 -20.26 -2.05 5.90
N GLU A 176 -21.09 -3.08 5.81
CA GLU A 176 -21.71 -3.68 6.98
C GLU A 176 -20.70 -4.10 8.04
N ARG A 177 -19.60 -4.77 7.63
CA ARG A 177 -18.61 -5.38 8.55
C ARG A 177 -17.20 -4.85 8.45
N HIS A 178 -16.86 -4.07 7.42
CA HIS A 178 -15.50 -3.60 7.11
C HIS A 178 -15.53 -2.30 6.32
N PHE A 179 -14.37 -1.79 5.98
CA PHE A 179 -14.18 -0.75 4.96
C PHE A 179 -13.67 -1.39 3.67
N ALA A 180 -14.33 -1.08 2.56
CA ALA A 180 -13.88 -1.48 1.23
C ALA A 180 -12.78 -0.55 0.73
N VAL A 181 -11.92 -1.02 -0.17
CA VAL A 181 -10.92 -0.16 -0.84
C VAL A 181 -11.62 0.77 -1.82
N LEU A 182 -12.39 0.20 -2.75
CA LEU A 182 -13.18 0.91 -3.75
C LEU A 182 -14.68 0.74 -3.48
N GLU A 183 -15.49 1.66 -3.97
CA GLU A 183 -16.93 1.71 -3.68
C GLU A 183 -17.68 0.40 -3.98
N HIS A 184 -17.31 -0.30 -5.05
CA HIS A 184 -17.99 -1.53 -5.49
C HIS A 184 -17.18 -2.81 -5.25
N GLU A 185 -16.11 -2.72 -4.48
CA GLU A 185 -15.27 -3.87 -4.20
C GLU A 185 -15.93 -4.81 -3.18
N ARG A 186 -15.81 -6.13 -3.43
CA ARG A 186 -16.43 -7.16 -2.60
C ARG A 186 -15.47 -7.76 -1.58
N ASP A 187 -14.21 -7.95 -1.99
CA ASP A 187 -13.21 -8.63 -1.17
C ASP A 187 -12.55 -7.64 -0.21
N PRO A 188 -12.74 -7.79 1.11
CA PRO A 188 -12.15 -6.88 2.08
C PRO A 188 -10.63 -7.07 2.18
N SER A 189 -9.94 -6.04 2.64
CA SER A 189 -8.50 -6.04 2.93
C SER A 189 -8.27 -5.76 4.41
N VAL A 190 -7.40 -6.57 5.04
CA VAL A 190 -7.01 -6.38 6.44
C VAL A 190 -6.16 -5.13 6.59
N SER A 191 -5.16 -4.94 5.72
CA SER A 191 -4.27 -3.78 5.79
C SER A 191 -5.02 -2.46 5.62
N VAL A 192 -5.95 -2.38 4.68
CA VAL A 192 -6.78 -1.19 4.46
C VAL A 192 -7.61 -0.85 5.69
N ASN A 193 -8.25 -1.84 6.31
CA ASN A 193 -9.00 -1.61 7.53
C ASN A 193 -8.11 -1.16 8.70
N LEU A 194 -6.88 -1.69 8.80
CA LEU A 194 -5.90 -1.21 9.77
C LEU A 194 -5.47 0.24 9.50
N HIS A 195 -5.28 0.64 8.24
CA HIS A 195 -4.94 2.02 7.89
C HIS A 195 -6.08 2.99 8.24
N VAL A 196 -7.33 2.61 7.96
CA VAL A 196 -8.52 3.40 8.38
C VAL A 196 -8.61 3.47 9.90
N LEU A 197 -8.31 2.39 10.63
CA LEU A 197 -8.28 2.38 12.10
C LEU A 197 -7.22 3.34 12.65
N GLU A 198 -6.04 3.38 12.07
CA GLU A 198 -4.97 4.30 12.48
C GLU A 198 -5.31 5.76 12.14
N ALA A 199 -6.06 6.00 11.05
CA ALA A 199 -6.51 7.34 10.63
C ALA A 199 -7.78 7.84 11.35
N LEU A 200 -8.24 7.18 12.42
CA LEU A 200 -9.48 7.53 13.14
C LEU A 200 -9.56 8.99 13.58
N ASP A 201 -8.44 9.60 13.91
CA ASP A 201 -8.42 10.99 14.35
C ASP A 201 -8.82 12.00 13.27
N ALA A 202 -8.69 11.63 12.01
CA ALA A 202 -9.18 12.42 10.88
C ALA A 202 -10.69 12.25 10.64
N ILE A 203 -11.32 11.20 11.18
CA ILE A 203 -12.76 10.93 11.07
C ILE A 203 -13.51 11.76 12.13
N PRO A 204 -14.73 12.28 11.85
CA PRO A 204 -15.53 13.02 12.82
C PRO A 204 -15.70 12.26 14.14
N ALA A 205 -15.49 12.94 15.26
CA ALA A 205 -15.43 12.34 16.60
C ALA A 205 -16.64 11.47 16.95
N ARG A 206 -17.85 11.86 16.48
CA ARG A 206 -19.09 11.09 16.68
C ARG A 206 -19.10 9.71 16.03
N ASP A 207 -18.33 9.52 14.97
CA ASP A 207 -18.29 8.28 14.18
C ASP A 207 -17.15 7.33 14.64
N ARG A 208 -16.12 7.87 15.30
CA ARG A 208 -14.91 7.11 15.71
C ARG A 208 -15.20 5.83 16.50
N PRO A 209 -16.06 5.82 17.55
CA PRO A 209 -16.32 4.59 18.31
C PRO A 209 -16.92 3.50 17.43
N ARG A 210 -17.90 3.83 16.61
CA ARG A 210 -18.55 2.89 15.70
C ARG A 210 -17.60 2.35 14.64
N VAL A 211 -16.79 3.21 14.03
CA VAL A 211 -15.78 2.83 13.03
C VAL A 211 -14.74 1.92 13.66
N ARG A 212 -14.20 2.30 14.82
CA ARG A 212 -13.24 1.49 15.57
C ARG A 212 -13.76 0.09 15.86
N ASP A 213 -14.94 -0.01 16.47
CA ASP A 213 -15.51 -1.29 16.89
C ASP A 213 -15.81 -2.20 15.70
N LYS A 214 -16.28 -1.64 14.59
CA LYS A 214 -16.45 -2.36 13.31
C LYS A 214 -15.15 -2.93 12.79
N ILE A 215 -14.11 -2.11 12.70
CA ILE A 215 -12.81 -2.53 12.17
C ILE A 215 -12.17 -3.57 13.08
N LEU A 216 -12.18 -3.37 14.40
CA LEU A 216 -11.66 -4.36 15.35
C LEU A 216 -12.38 -5.70 15.21
N GLY A 217 -13.71 -5.69 15.12
CA GLY A 217 -14.48 -6.92 14.89
C GLY A 217 -14.08 -7.65 13.61
N TYR A 218 -13.87 -6.92 12.52
CA TYR A 218 -13.43 -7.50 11.26
C TYR A 218 -11.99 -8.01 11.33
N VAL A 219 -11.04 -7.19 11.77
CA VAL A 219 -9.61 -7.52 11.78
C VAL A 219 -9.32 -8.70 12.71
N LEU A 220 -9.88 -8.70 13.93
CA LEU A 220 -9.69 -9.83 14.87
C LEU A 220 -10.36 -11.10 14.35
N GLY A 221 -11.51 -11.01 13.69
CA GLY A 221 -12.19 -12.15 13.07
C GLY A 221 -11.44 -12.72 11.85
N ALA A 222 -10.62 -11.94 11.16
CA ALA A 222 -9.82 -12.36 10.02
C ALA A 222 -8.46 -13.00 10.40
N ARG A 223 -8.14 -13.08 11.69
CA ARG A 223 -6.86 -13.58 12.18
C ARG A 223 -6.77 -15.12 12.05
N HIS A 224 -5.76 -15.60 11.33
CA HIS A 224 -5.52 -17.02 11.14
C HIS A 224 -5.00 -17.67 12.42
N HIS A 225 -5.70 -18.69 12.90
CA HIS A 225 -5.33 -19.47 14.11
C HIS A 225 -5.01 -18.60 15.34
N GLY A 226 -5.55 -17.40 15.41
CA GLY A 226 -5.26 -16.44 16.49
C GLY A 226 -3.86 -15.85 16.45
N THR A 227 -3.09 -15.96 15.35
CA THR A 227 -1.67 -15.58 15.31
C THR A 227 -1.32 -14.51 14.28
N PHE A 228 -1.66 -14.69 13.00
CA PHE A 228 -1.24 -13.84 11.90
C PHE A 228 -2.39 -13.50 10.95
N TRP A 229 -2.15 -12.56 10.04
CA TRP A 229 -3.09 -12.16 8.99
C TRP A 229 -2.49 -12.37 7.60
N THR A 230 -3.37 -12.50 6.61
CA THR A 230 -3.05 -12.41 5.18
C THR A 230 -3.83 -11.27 4.56
N ASP A 231 -3.36 -10.77 3.43
CA ASP A 231 -4.00 -9.67 2.72
C ASP A 231 -3.99 -9.91 1.20
N LYS A 232 -4.90 -9.26 0.49
CA LYS A 232 -5.00 -9.39 -0.97
C LYS A 232 -4.00 -8.52 -1.74
N TRP A 233 -3.37 -7.55 -1.09
CA TRP A 233 -2.42 -6.63 -1.71
C TRP A 233 -0.96 -7.04 -1.55
N HIS A 234 -0.70 -8.05 -0.71
CA HIS A 234 0.65 -8.52 -0.44
C HIS A 234 0.68 -10.03 -0.25
N ILE A 235 1.62 -10.73 -0.94
CA ILE A 235 1.66 -12.20 -0.88
C ILE A 235 2.16 -12.73 0.46
N SER A 236 2.85 -11.92 1.26
CA SER A 236 3.43 -12.31 2.54
C SER A 236 2.50 -11.99 3.70
N ALA A 237 2.33 -12.94 4.63
CA ALA A 237 1.65 -12.73 5.89
C ALA A 237 2.35 -11.74 6.82
N TYR A 238 3.66 -11.51 6.65
CA TYR A 238 4.42 -10.58 7.50
C TYR A 238 3.97 -9.14 7.31
N TYR A 239 3.55 -8.72 6.11
CA TYR A 239 3.05 -7.36 5.88
C TYR A 239 1.82 -7.02 6.73
N PRO A 240 0.65 -7.68 6.56
CA PRO A 240 -0.55 -7.35 7.33
C PRO A 240 -0.37 -7.64 8.82
N THR A 241 0.43 -8.64 9.19
CA THR A 241 0.70 -8.97 10.60
C THR A 241 1.55 -7.90 11.28
N SER A 242 2.57 -7.40 10.61
CA SER A 242 3.38 -6.28 11.11
C SER A 242 2.54 -5.00 11.23
N ARG A 243 1.67 -4.71 10.25
CA ARG A 243 0.73 -3.58 10.34
C ARG A 243 -0.21 -3.73 11.53
N ALA A 244 -0.77 -4.91 11.75
CA ALA A 244 -1.63 -5.19 12.90
C ALA A 244 -0.87 -4.97 14.22
N LEU A 245 0.36 -5.46 14.33
CA LEU A 245 1.16 -5.28 15.54
C LEU A 245 1.58 -3.82 15.80
N MET A 246 1.67 -2.99 14.75
CA MET A 246 1.94 -1.56 14.91
C MET A 246 0.73 -0.77 15.40
N ILE A 247 -0.50 -1.21 15.11
CA ILE A 247 -1.73 -0.42 15.28
C ILE A 247 -2.58 -0.94 16.43
N LEU A 248 -2.81 -2.26 16.52
CA LEU A 248 -3.72 -2.87 17.49
C LEU A 248 -3.32 -2.70 18.96
N PRO A 249 -2.03 -2.54 19.36
CA PRO A 249 -1.67 -2.34 20.75
C PRO A 249 -2.39 -1.17 21.43
N SER A 250 -2.73 -0.12 20.70
CA SER A 250 -3.48 1.04 21.20
C SER A 250 -4.97 0.73 21.49
N HIS A 251 -5.46 -0.44 21.05
CA HIS A 251 -6.88 -0.80 21.11
C HIS A 251 -7.13 -2.10 21.87
N VAL A 252 -6.32 -3.13 21.68
CA VAL A 252 -6.50 -4.50 22.22
C VAL A 252 -5.15 -5.15 22.54
N PRO A 253 -4.33 -4.56 23.42
CA PRO A 253 -2.97 -5.06 23.70
C PRO A 253 -2.95 -6.50 24.20
N GLU A 254 -3.95 -6.93 24.97
CA GLU A 254 -4.08 -8.27 25.55
C GLU A 254 -4.29 -9.38 24.49
N GLU A 255 -4.63 -9.03 23.27
CA GLU A 255 -4.94 -9.98 22.19
C GLU A 255 -3.72 -10.35 21.34
N LEU A 256 -2.52 -9.81 21.60
CA LEU A 256 -1.41 -9.83 20.66
C LEU A 256 -0.25 -10.78 21.01
N ASP A 257 -0.26 -11.40 22.19
CA ASP A 257 0.81 -12.29 22.64
C ASP A 257 1.10 -13.44 21.66
N ALA A 258 0.04 -14.07 21.13
CA ALA A 258 0.17 -15.15 20.16
C ALA A 258 0.79 -14.66 18.83
N THR A 259 0.49 -13.43 18.42
CA THR A 259 1.06 -12.79 17.20
C THR A 259 2.54 -12.49 17.40
N VAL A 260 2.92 -11.91 18.52
CA VAL A 260 4.33 -11.64 18.87
C VAL A 260 5.12 -12.94 18.93
N ASN A 261 4.61 -13.95 19.61
CA ASN A 261 5.26 -15.26 19.69
C ASN A 261 5.41 -15.92 18.32
N TRP A 262 4.41 -15.79 17.43
CA TRP A 262 4.51 -16.27 16.06
C TRP A 262 5.62 -15.57 15.29
N LEU A 263 5.70 -14.24 15.35
CA LEU A 263 6.77 -13.47 14.71
C LEU A 263 8.15 -13.89 15.22
N LEU A 264 8.34 -13.99 16.53
CA LEU A 264 9.62 -14.40 17.11
C LEU A 264 10.01 -15.84 16.74
N ALA A 265 9.04 -16.77 16.73
CA ALA A 265 9.28 -18.17 16.41
C ALA A 265 9.55 -18.44 14.92
N THR A 266 9.12 -17.54 14.02
CA THR A 266 9.31 -17.70 12.57
C THR A 266 10.54 -16.97 12.02
N GLN A 267 11.39 -16.39 12.89
CA GLN A 267 12.65 -15.78 12.48
C GLN A 267 13.62 -16.84 11.95
N HIS A 268 14.18 -16.62 10.77
CA HIS A 268 15.19 -17.49 10.18
C HIS A 268 16.52 -17.45 10.96
N SER A 269 17.37 -18.46 10.75
CA SER A 269 18.69 -18.53 11.37
C SER A 269 19.61 -17.36 10.97
N SER A 270 19.37 -16.74 9.81
CA SER A 270 20.06 -15.51 9.37
C SER A 270 19.66 -14.26 10.17
N GLY A 271 18.62 -14.32 10.99
CA GLY A 271 18.03 -13.16 11.67
C GLY A 271 16.91 -12.46 10.88
N ALA A 272 16.65 -12.89 9.65
CA ALA A 272 15.64 -12.30 8.78
C ALA A 272 14.25 -12.97 8.93
N TRP A 273 13.25 -12.35 8.31
CA TRP A 273 11.94 -12.95 8.05
C TRP A 273 11.68 -13.03 6.56
N GLY A 274 10.85 -13.96 6.17
CA GLY A 274 10.37 -14.13 4.80
C GLY A 274 9.48 -15.35 4.68
N GLN A 275 8.39 -15.23 3.96
CA GLN A 275 7.41 -16.31 3.80
C GLN A 275 7.95 -17.46 2.95
N TYR A 276 8.69 -17.15 1.90
CA TYR A 276 9.27 -18.14 0.97
C TYR A 276 10.79 -18.22 1.10
N ALA A 277 11.42 -17.09 1.30
CA ALA A 277 12.84 -16.94 1.55
C ALA A 277 13.06 -15.65 2.34
N PRO A 278 14.16 -15.50 3.09
CA PRO A 278 14.52 -14.26 3.77
C PRO A 278 14.52 -13.06 2.82
N THR A 279 13.79 -11.99 3.17
CA THR A 279 13.78 -10.74 2.39
C THR A 279 14.04 -9.53 3.28
N ALA A 280 14.55 -8.46 2.68
CA ALA A 280 14.78 -7.20 3.39
C ALA A 280 13.45 -6.53 3.79
N GLU A 281 12.44 -6.57 2.93
CA GLU A 281 11.14 -5.96 3.18
C GLU A 281 10.44 -6.59 4.37
N GLU A 282 10.25 -7.92 4.33
CA GLU A 282 9.57 -8.66 5.41
C GLU A 282 10.33 -8.54 6.74
N THR A 283 11.67 -8.52 6.67
CA THR A 283 12.52 -8.31 7.84
C THR A 283 12.35 -6.90 8.41
N ALA A 284 12.36 -5.87 7.57
CA ALA A 284 12.19 -4.49 8.01
C ALA A 284 10.78 -4.23 8.59
N LEU A 285 9.74 -4.73 7.94
CA LEU A 285 8.36 -4.64 8.44
C LEU A 285 8.22 -5.28 9.82
N THR A 286 8.75 -6.50 9.97
CA THR A 286 8.65 -7.26 11.23
C THR A 286 9.47 -6.60 12.33
N LEU A 287 10.71 -6.19 12.03
CA LEU A 287 11.58 -5.49 12.99
C LEU A 287 10.94 -4.20 13.49
N LEU A 288 10.42 -3.37 12.56
CA LEU A 288 9.76 -2.11 12.92
C LEU A 288 8.58 -2.34 13.86
N ALA A 289 7.74 -3.33 13.56
CA ALA A 289 6.58 -3.68 14.37
C ALA A 289 6.97 -4.21 15.77
N LEU A 290 7.95 -5.11 15.85
CA LEU A 290 8.45 -5.65 17.11
C LEU A 290 9.15 -4.58 17.96
N LEU A 291 9.91 -3.66 17.35
CA LEU A 291 10.53 -2.53 18.07
C LEU A 291 9.47 -1.59 18.64
N LYS A 292 8.44 -1.25 17.87
CA LYS A 292 7.35 -0.43 18.34
C LYS A 292 6.64 -1.11 19.54
N TYR A 293 6.32 -2.39 19.41
CA TYR A 293 5.70 -3.19 20.48
C TYR A 293 6.58 -3.29 21.71
N HIS A 294 7.89 -3.49 21.53
CA HIS A 294 8.90 -3.51 22.60
C HIS A 294 8.92 -2.21 23.41
N ARG A 295 8.79 -1.08 22.75
CA ARG A 295 8.83 0.26 23.39
C ARG A 295 7.53 0.65 24.07
N GLU A 296 6.40 0.27 23.49
CA GLU A 296 5.09 0.81 23.88
C GLU A 296 4.28 -0.14 24.76
N VAL A 297 4.56 -1.44 24.70
CA VAL A 297 3.74 -2.46 25.38
C VAL A 297 4.55 -3.28 26.40
N ILE A 298 5.52 -4.07 25.96
CA ILE A 298 6.31 -4.95 26.82
C ILE A 298 7.70 -5.18 26.23
N SER A 299 8.72 -5.21 27.11
CA SER A 299 10.09 -5.51 26.69
C SER A 299 10.20 -6.92 26.10
N LEU A 300 10.72 -7.00 24.87
CA LEU A 300 10.97 -8.25 24.16
C LEU A 300 12.43 -8.67 24.29
N PRO A 301 12.79 -9.96 24.06
CA PRO A 301 14.17 -10.39 23.93
C PRO A 301 14.91 -9.58 22.86
N HIS A 302 16.09 -9.06 23.20
CA HIS A 302 16.85 -8.17 22.31
C HIS A 302 17.52 -8.92 21.15
N GLU A 303 17.92 -10.17 21.38
CA GLU A 303 18.69 -10.95 20.41
C GLU A 303 18.01 -11.07 19.04
N PRO A 304 16.70 -11.40 18.92
CA PRO A 304 16.02 -11.41 17.62
C PRO A 304 16.02 -10.03 16.94
N LEU A 305 15.87 -8.95 17.71
CA LEU A 305 15.88 -7.59 17.17
C LEU A 305 17.27 -7.20 16.64
N HIS A 306 18.31 -7.52 17.37
CA HIS A 306 19.71 -7.28 16.96
C HIS A 306 20.08 -8.08 15.70
N ARG A 307 19.69 -9.35 15.61
CA ARG A 307 19.95 -10.17 14.41
C ARG A 307 19.25 -9.63 13.18
N ALA A 308 18.03 -9.16 13.32
CA ALA A 308 17.29 -8.57 12.20
C ALA A 308 17.91 -7.24 11.73
N ALA A 309 18.30 -6.37 12.64
CA ALA A 309 19.00 -5.14 12.29
C ALA A 309 20.34 -5.44 11.61
N HIS A 310 21.11 -6.38 12.14
CA HIS A 310 22.37 -6.83 11.53
C HIS A 310 22.16 -7.35 10.10
N TYR A 311 21.14 -8.18 9.86
CA TYR A 311 20.81 -8.66 8.51
C TYR A 311 20.56 -7.50 7.54
N LEU A 312 19.77 -6.50 7.95
CA LEU A 312 19.45 -5.35 7.09
C LEU A 312 20.70 -4.50 6.76
N VAL A 313 21.66 -4.40 7.67
CA VAL A 313 22.89 -3.59 7.47
C VAL A 313 23.92 -4.36 6.63
N VAL A 314 24.23 -5.61 7.00
CA VAL A 314 25.36 -6.36 6.41
C VAL A 314 25.12 -6.74 4.96
N GLU A 315 23.88 -7.09 4.61
CA GLU A 315 23.53 -7.46 3.23
C GLU A 315 23.44 -6.25 2.28
N GLY A 316 23.59 -5.01 2.78
CA GLY A 316 23.63 -3.80 1.96
C GLY A 316 22.33 -3.52 1.20
N TRP A 317 21.19 -3.92 1.74
CA TRP A 317 19.88 -3.83 1.09
C TRP A 317 19.47 -2.42 0.67
N LEU A 318 19.92 -1.38 1.39
CA LEU A 318 19.64 0.02 1.04
C LEU A 318 20.18 0.44 -0.34
N PHE A 319 21.18 -0.27 -0.84
CA PHE A 319 21.87 0.05 -2.09
C PHE A 319 21.45 -0.88 -3.24
N GLN A 320 20.44 -1.72 -3.02
CA GLN A 320 19.91 -2.59 -4.05
C GLN A 320 18.94 -1.81 -4.97
N ASP A 321 18.99 -2.10 -6.26
CA ASP A 321 18.05 -1.52 -7.23
C ASP A 321 16.76 -2.31 -7.36
N HIS A 322 16.79 -3.59 -6.99
CA HIS A 322 15.69 -4.53 -7.10
C HIS A 322 15.47 -5.28 -5.80
N TYR A 323 14.20 -5.45 -5.44
CA TYR A 323 13.76 -6.27 -4.31
C TYR A 323 12.81 -7.37 -4.79
N PRO A 324 12.63 -8.46 -4.02
CA PRO A 324 11.61 -9.45 -4.32
C PRO A 324 10.23 -8.81 -4.51
N GLU A 325 9.51 -9.26 -5.51
CA GLU A 325 8.19 -8.76 -5.85
C GLU A 325 7.14 -9.41 -4.94
N LEU A 326 6.70 -8.68 -3.91
CA LEU A 326 5.77 -9.18 -2.90
C LEU A 326 4.40 -8.48 -2.95
N TRP A 327 4.31 -7.33 -3.64
CA TRP A 327 3.08 -6.56 -3.78
C TRP A 327 2.26 -7.07 -4.96
N ILE A 328 0.93 -7.07 -4.78
CA ILE A 328 -0.03 -7.60 -5.76
C ILE A 328 -0.70 -6.44 -6.49
N SER A 329 -0.65 -6.49 -7.81
CA SER A 329 -1.46 -5.72 -8.74
C SER A 329 -1.98 -6.67 -9.83
N LYS A 330 -1.89 -6.34 -11.12
CA LYS A 330 -2.11 -7.31 -12.21
C LYS A 330 -1.02 -8.38 -12.28
N ALA A 331 0.17 -8.03 -11.84
CA ALA A 331 1.29 -8.92 -11.62
C ALA A 331 1.91 -8.57 -10.26
N LEU A 332 2.81 -9.40 -9.78
CA LEU A 332 3.62 -9.03 -8.62
C LEU A 332 4.56 -7.88 -9.01
N TYR A 333 4.86 -7.03 -8.04
CA TYR A 333 5.82 -5.93 -8.20
C TYR A 333 6.47 -5.59 -6.85
N SER A 334 7.52 -4.79 -6.91
CA SER A 334 8.18 -4.24 -5.73
C SER A 334 8.24 -2.71 -5.83
N PRO A 335 7.63 -1.96 -4.90
CA PRO A 335 7.77 -0.52 -4.81
C PRO A 335 9.08 -0.16 -4.10
N ALA A 336 10.18 -0.10 -4.83
CA ALA A 336 11.54 0.03 -4.27
C ALA A 336 11.69 1.21 -3.30
N VAL A 337 11.03 2.34 -3.55
CA VAL A 337 11.06 3.51 -2.65
C VAL A 337 10.39 3.19 -1.31
N VAL A 338 9.29 2.47 -1.32
CA VAL A 338 8.57 2.03 -0.10
C VAL A 338 9.42 1.04 0.68
N VAL A 339 10.00 0.03 0.00
CA VAL A 339 10.87 -0.97 0.64
C VAL A 339 12.08 -0.31 1.31
N ARG A 340 12.79 0.58 0.60
CA ARG A 340 13.92 1.33 1.17
C ARG A 340 13.52 2.16 2.38
N SER A 341 12.37 2.83 2.31
CA SER A 341 11.86 3.64 3.42
C SER A 341 11.47 2.78 4.62
N THR A 342 10.97 1.56 4.40
CA THR A 342 10.68 0.61 5.47
C THR A 342 11.97 0.15 6.15
N ILE A 343 13.02 -0.17 5.37
CA ILE A 343 14.34 -0.55 5.89
C ILE A 343 14.92 0.60 6.74
N LEU A 344 14.92 1.82 6.19
CA LEU A 344 15.39 3.00 6.92
C LEU A 344 14.58 3.23 8.19
N GLY A 345 13.26 3.13 8.11
CA GLY A 345 12.37 3.27 9.27
C GLY A 345 12.67 2.26 10.38
N ALA A 346 12.88 1.00 10.01
CA ALA A 346 13.23 -0.06 10.95
C ALA A 346 14.60 0.19 11.62
N LEU A 347 15.61 0.52 10.83
CA LEU A 347 16.96 0.82 11.33
C LEU A 347 17.00 2.10 12.18
N GLY A 348 16.24 3.14 11.78
CA GLY A 348 16.12 4.37 12.56
C GLY A 348 15.49 4.12 13.94
N LEU A 349 14.38 3.36 13.99
CA LEU A 349 13.75 3.02 15.27
C LEU A 349 14.62 2.09 16.12
N TYR A 350 15.38 1.18 15.48
CA TYR A 350 16.34 0.33 16.17
C TYR A 350 17.45 1.17 16.84
N SER A 351 18.05 2.09 16.11
CA SER A 351 19.06 3.02 16.66
C SER A 351 18.47 3.84 17.82
N ASP A 352 17.30 4.45 17.63
CA ASP A 352 16.60 5.23 18.69
C ASP A 352 16.21 4.38 19.92
N THR A 353 16.13 3.05 19.76
CA THR A 353 15.79 2.13 20.87
C THR A 353 17.00 1.67 21.66
N PHE A 354 18.15 1.45 21.00
CA PHE A 354 19.30 0.78 21.61
C PHE A 354 20.57 1.64 21.68
N ASP A 355 20.65 2.78 20.96
CA ASP A 355 21.81 3.67 21.03
C ASP A 355 21.63 4.73 22.13
N GLU A 356 22.02 4.39 23.35
CA GLU A 356 22.16 5.37 24.45
C GLU A 356 23.34 6.34 24.25
N SER A 357 24.24 6.08 23.28
CA SER A 357 25.52 6.79 23.13
C SER A 357 25.57 7.87 22.05
N GLY A 358 24.52 8.04 21.25
CA GLY A 358 24.48 9.08 20.19
C GLY A 358 25.49 8.87 19.05
N SER A 359 26.06 7.67 18.92
CA SER A 359 26.95 7.32 17.81
C SER A 359 26.11 6.83 16.64
N ALA A 360 25.81 7.72 15.71
CA ALA A 360 25.12 7.41 14.47
C ALA A 360 25.84 6.33 13.67
N TRP A 361 25.12 5.26 13.33
CA TRP A 361 25.52 4.21 12.40
C TRP A 361 25.13 4.51 10.95
N ILE A 362 24.81 5.78 10.61
CA ILE A 362 24.48 6.22 9.24
C ILE A 362 25.51 7.26 8.78
#